data_d62f3e0db053bdce1a6590b8fb09e901
#
_entry.id   d62f3e0db053bdce1a6590b8fb09e901
#
_cell.length_a   1.000
_cell.length_b   1.000
_cell.length_c   1.000
_cell.angle_alpha   90.00
_cell.angle_beta   90.00
_cell.angle_gamma   90.00
#
_symmetry.space_group_name_H-M   'P 1'
#
loop_
_entity.id
_entity.type
_entity.pdbx_description
1 polymer ?
#
loop_
_entity_poly.entity_id
_entity_poly.type
_entity_poly.pdbx_seq_one_letter_code
_entity_poly.pdbx_strand_id
1 'polypeptide(L)'
;MKKAEKAVQAARQTAQNTKIAVKTTAKAVTHAIKALMEAIKALLSGLTAGGWIAVVILIIVILFGGFLCMTGGDNSSTVSSVSAEVEAYEPLIRQYANQYGIGEYVELIKAIMMQESGGRGLDPMQCSEGSFNTKYPKQPNGITDPEYSISCGVQEIKSCLE
;
A
#
# COMPACT_ATOMS: atom_id res chain seq x y z
N MET A 1 51.10 15.46 22.91
CA MET A 1 50.41 16.72 22.69
C MET A 1 49.72 16.81 21.29
N LYS A 2 50.39 16.57 20.16
CA LYS A 2 49.77 16.66 18.79
C LYS A 2 48.54 15.80 18.51
N LYS A 3 48.32 14.68 19.24
CA LYS A 3 47.15 13.79 19.01
C LYS A 3 45.86 14.34 19.64
N ALA A 4 45.99 15.04 20.78
CA ALA A 4 44.85 15.67 21.46
C ALA A 4 44.37 16.92 20.72
N GLU A 5 45.28 17.71 20.15
CA GLU A 5 44.90 18.88 19.34
C GLU A 5 44.15 18.51 18.08
N LYS A 6 44.54 17.44 17.37
CA LYS A 6 43.80 16.93 16.19
C LYS A 6 42.39 16.46 16.55
N ALA A 7 42.19 15.80 17.68
CA ALA A 7 40.90 15.37 18.15
C ALA A 7 39.97 16.56 18.47
N VAL A 8 40.49 17.61 19.09
CA VAL A 8 39.71 18.84 19.36
C VAL A 8 39.34 19.59 18.08
N GLN A 9 40.25 19.65 17.10
CA GLN A 9 39.94 20.25 15.80
C GLN A 9 38.90 19.48 15.04
N ALA A 10 38.96 18.14 15.01
CA ALA A 10 37.95 17.31 14.36
C ALA A 10 36.57 17.48 15.02
N ALA A 11 36.50 17.52 16.35
CA ALA A 11 35.27 17.73 17.09
C ALA A 11 34.64 19.12 16.80
N ARG A 12 35.46 20.18 16.69
CA ARG A 12 35.00 21.52 16.32
C ARG A 12 34.47 21.56 14.88
N GLN A 13 35.10 20.88 13.95
CA GLN A 13 34.69 20.83 12.55
C GLN A 13 33.38 20.06 12.39
N THR A 14 33.19 18.96 13.11
CA THR A 14 31.94 18.21 13.15
C THR A 14 30.81 19.06 13.72
N ALA A 15 31.05 19.79 14.82
CA ALA A 15 30.04 20.67 15.41
C ALA A 15 29.65 21.83 14.48
N GLN A 16 30.57 22.38 13.71
CA GLN A 16 30.27 23.41 12.70
C GLN A 16 29.45 22.84 11.54
N ASN A 17 29.82 21.68 11.02
CA ASN A 17 29.10 21.03 9.94
C ASN A 17 27.66 20.67 10.35
N THR A 18 27.47 20.19 11.59
CA THR A 18 26.14 19.91 12.14
C THR A 18 25.30 21.18 12.26
N LYS A 19 25.86 22.31 12.71
CA LYS A 19 25.14 23.59 12.76
C LYS A 19 24.72 24.10 11.38
N ILE A 20 25.57 23.94 10.37
CA ILE A 20 25.28 24.32 8.99
C ILE A 20 24.16 23.42 8.43
N ALA A 21 24.25 22.10 8.63
CA ALA A 21 23.24 21.17 8.18
C ALA A 21 21.86 21.47 8.81
N VAL A 22 21.79 21.69 10.12
CA VAL A 22 20.55 22.05 10.82
C VAL A 22 19.97 23.37 10.29
N LYS A 23 20.81 24.38 10.01
CA LYS A 23 20.36 25.67 9.50
C LYS A 23 19.85 25.58 8.06
N THR A 24 20.43 24.69 7.25
CA THR A 24 20.00 24.44 5.87
C THR A 24 18.68 23.69 5.86
N THR A 25 18.54 22.66 6.72
CA THR A 25 17.29 21.89 6.86
C THR A 25 16.14 22.79 7.36
N ALA A 26 16.40 23.66 8.34
CA ALA A 26 15.40 24.59 8.85
C ALA A 26 14.92 25.57 7.76
N LYS A 27 15.81 26.07 6.90
CA LYS A 27 15.44 26.93 5.75
C LYS A 27 14.61 26.17 4.73
N ALA A 28 14.98 24.92 4.40
CA ALA A 28 14.23 24.08 3.46
C ALA A 28 12.82 23.79 3.97
N VAL A 29 12.66 23.47 5.26
CA VAL A 29 11.35 23.27 5.90
C VAL A 29 10.52 24.57 5.86
N THR A 30 11.11 25.73 6.14
CA THR A 30 10.38 27.00 6.08
C THR A 30 9.92 27.33 4.67
N HIS A 31 10.74 27.05 3.64
CA HIS A 31 10.34 27.21 2.25
C HIS A 31 9.20 26.27 1.84
N ALA A 32 9.26 25.00 2.26
CA ALA A 32 8.20 24.03 2.00
C ALA A 32 6.87 24.43 2.67
N ILE A 33 6.91 24.92 3.91
CA ILE A 33 5.72 25.41 4.62
C ILE A 33 5.14 26.64 3.91
N LYS A 34 5.96 27.59 3.46
CA LYS A 34 5.48 28.76 2.70
C LYS A 34 4.83 28.35 1.38
N ALA A 35 5.44 27.45 0.63
CA ALA A 35 4.88 26.95 -0.62
C ALA A 35 3.53 26.24 -0.39
N LEU A 36 3.40 25.45 0.67
CA LEU A 36 2.15 24.82 1.06
C LEU A 36 1.07 25.83 1.42
N MET A 37 1.41 26.87 2.17
CA MET A 37 0.48 27.94 2.54
C MET A 37 -0.02 28.72 1.33
N GLU A 38 0.84 29.01 0.36
CA GLU A 38 0.43 29.68 -0.90
C GLU A 38 -0.45 28.75 -1.76
N ALA A 39 -0.17 27.46 -1.80
CA ALA A 39 -1.02 26.49 -2.48
C ALA A 39 -2.42 26.40 -1.83
N ILE A 40 -2.51 26.40 -0.49
CA ILE A 40 -3.77 26.43 0.25
C ILE A 40 -4.56 27.70 -0.03
N LYS A 41 -3.90 28.88 -0.06
CA LYS A 41 -4.56 30.14 -0.40
C LYS A 41 -5.10 30.16 -1.83
N ALA A 42 -4.34 29.67 -2.79
CA ALA A 42 -4.78 29.54 -4.19
C ALA A 42 -6.01 28.62 -4.30
N LEU A 43 -6.05 27.54 -3.50
CA LEU A 43 -7.18 26.63 -3.42
C LEU A 43 -8.43 27.31 -2.85
N LEU A 44 -8.28 28.04 -1.74
CA LEU A 44 -9.40 28.77 -1.14
C LEU A 44 -9.96 29.87 -2.06
N SER A 45 -9.11 30.57 -2.81
CA SER A 45 -9.56 31.59 -3.77
C SER A 45 -10.31 30.99 -4.97
N GLY A 46 -10.02 29.75 -5.35
CA GLY A 46 -10.75 29.02 -6.39
C GLY A 46 -12.14 28.54 -5.96
N LEU A 47 -12.38 28.39 -4.66
CA LEU A 47 -13.65 27.88 -4.12
C LEU A 47 -14.81 28.87 -4.29
N THR A 48 -14.54 30.20 -4.34
CA THR A 48 -15.56 31.24 -4.46
C THR A 48 -16.14 31.39 -5.88
N ALA A 49 -15.56 30.72 -6.88
CA ALA A 49 -15.97 30.82 -8.29
C ALA A 49 -16.58 29.51 -8.86
N GLY A 50 -17.24 28.68 -8.05
CA GLY A 50 -17.91 27.45 -8.53
C GLY A 50 -17.00 26.23 -8.70
N GLY A 51 -15.77 26.26 -8.17
CA GLY A 51 -14.73 25.26 -8.41
C GLY A 51 -14.73 24.04 -7.45
N TRP A 52 -15.87 23.68 -6.83
CA TRP A 52 -15.90 22.52 -5.93
C TRP A 52 -15.48 21.21 -6.61
N ILE A 53 -15.71 21.07 -7.92
CA ILE A 53 -15.28 19.91 -8.73
C ILE A 53 -13.74 19.86 -8.79
N ALA A 54 -13.07 21.01 -8.95
CA ALA A 54 -11.60 21.06 -8.94
C ALA A 54 -11.01 20.64 -7.58
N VAL A 55 -11.71 20.94 -6.48
CA VAL A 55 -11.30 20.53 -5.13
C VAL A 55 -11.44 19.02 -4.94
N VAL A 56 -12.52 18.42 -5.44
CA VAL A 56 -12.72 16.97 -5.40
C VAL A 56 -11.65 16.26 -6.23
N ILE A 57 -11.34 16.75 -7.43
CA ILE A 57 -10.28 16.21 -8.29
C ILE A 57 -8.92 16.34 -7.59
N LEU A 58 -8.63 17.46 -6.94
CA LEU A 58 -7.38 17.68 -6.23
C LEU A 58 -7.25 16.74 -5.01
N ILE A 59 -8.32 16.53 -4.26
CA ILE A 59 -8.34 15.56 -3.14
C ILE A 59 -8.07 14.15 -3.66
N ILE A 60 -8.68 13.77 -4.78
CA ILE A 60 -8.43 12.48 -5.43
C ILE A 60 -6.95 12.38 -5.84
N VAL A 61 -6.38 13.41 -6.46
CA VAL A 61 -4.97 13.44 -6.88
C VAL A 61 -4.03 13.39 -5.67
N ILE A 62 -4.34 14.05 -4.55
CA ILE A 62 -3.54 14.00 -3.33
C ILE A 62 -3.63 12.62 -2.67
N LEU A 63 -4.82 12.03 -2.60
CA LEU A 63 -5.01 10.70 -2.03
C LEU A 63 -4.35 9.61 -2.88
N PHE A 64 -4.43 9.70 -4.20
CA PHE A 64 -3.74 8.77 -5.11
C PHE A 64 -2.26 9.12 -5.31
N GLY A 65 -1.90 10.39 -5.44
CA GLY A 65 -0.52 10.84 -5.62
C GLY A 65 0.33 10.72 -4.35
N GLY A 66 -0.25 10.93 -3.17
CA GLY A 66 0.42 10.70 -1.88
C GLY A 66 0.74 9.23 -1.64
N PHE A 67 -0.11 8.32 -2.13
CA PHE A 67 0.15 6.89 -2.11
C PHE A 67 1.34 6.51 -3.01
N LEU A 68 1.48 7.15 -4.19
CA LEU A 68 2.61 6.92 -5.10
C LEU A 68 3.94 7.53 -4.62
N CYS A 69 3.92 8.61 -3.82
CA CYS A 69 5.14 9.24 -3.30
C CYS A 69 5.71 8.56 -2.04
N MET A 70 4.94 7.75 -1.33
CA MET A 70 5.44 6.99 -0.18
C MET A 70 6.23 5.73 -0.58
N THR A 71 6.21 5.35 -1.87
CA THR A 71 6.96 4.22 -2.42
C THR A 71 8.16 4.66 -3.27
N GLY A 72 8.73 5.84 -2.99
CA GLY A 72 9.92 6.34 -3.68
C GLY A 72 11.18 5.61 -3.25
N GLY A 73 11.64 4.69 -4.07
CA GLY A 73 12.96 4.09 -3.97
C GLY A 73 13.05 2.70 -4.59
N ASP A 74 13.59 2.67 -5.78
CA ASP A 74 14.09 1.57 -6.60
C ASP A 74 13.19 1.11 -7.75
N ASN A 75 13.69 1.40 -8.97
CA ASN A 75 13.21 0.89 -10.24
C ASN A 75 13.46 -0.63 -10.33
N SER A 76 12.62 -1.42 -9.71
CA SER A 76 12.35 -2.78 -10.10
C SER A 76 10.83 -2.92 -10.15
N SER A 77 10.31 -3.43 -11.25
CA SER A 77 8.90 -3.73 -11.50
C SER A 77 8.18 -4.08 -10.20
N THR A 78 7.37 -3.15 -9.68
CA THR A 78 6.56 -3.37 -8.50
C THR A 78 5.42 -4.31 -8.86
N VAL A 79 5.71 -5.58 -8.86
CA VAL A 79 4.73 -6.58 -8.46
C VAL A 79 4.43 -6.18 -7.01
N SER A 80 3.24 -5.73 -6.71
CA SER A 80 2.80 -5.50 -5.33
C SER A 80 3.15 -6.75 -4.56
N SER A 81 4.13 -6.65 -3.65
CA SER A 81 4.53 -7.81 -2.85
C SER A 81 3.32 -8.15 -1.98
N VAL A 82 2.67 -9.26 -2.28
CA VAL A 82 1.64 -9.82 -1.43
C VAL A 82 2.25 -10.18 -0.07
N SER A 83 1.45 -10.26 0.97
CA SER A 83 1.94 -10.61 2.31
C SER A 83 2.54 -12.02 2.34
N ALA A 84 3.39 -12.30 3.32
CA ALA A 84 3.94 -13.64 3.52
C ALA A 84 2.83 -14.69 3.77
N GLU A 85 1.73 -14.26 4.38
CA GLU A 85 0.55 -15.08 4.61
C GLU A 85 -0.12 -15.50 3.30
N VAL A 86 -0.28 -14.56 2.34
CA VAL A 86 -0.82 -14.86 1.00
C VAL A 86 0.12 -15.75 0.23
N GLU A 87 1.44 -15.49 0.28
CA GLU A 87 2.45 -16.35 -0.37
C GLU A 87 2.42 -17.79 0.16
N ALA A 88 2.16 -17.97 1.45
CA ALA A 88 2.04 -19.32 2.04
C ALA A 88 0.87 -20.13 1.44
N TYR A 89 -0.16 -19.44 0.91
CA TYR A 89 -1.29 -20.11 0.24
C TYR A 89 -1.07 -20.34 -1.27
N GLU A 90 0.02 -19.87 -1.87
CA GLU A 90 0.25 -20.03 -3.31
C GLU A 90 0.14 -21.48 -3.80
N PRO A 91 0.71 -22.51 -3.14
CA PRO A 91 0.58 -23.89 -3.60
C PRO A 91 -0.87 -24.35 -3.69
N LEU A 92 -1.70 -23.94 -2.72
CA LEU A 92 -3.10 -24.29 -2.65
C LEU A 92 -3.94 -23.52 -3.69
N ILE A 93 -3.67 -22.22 -3.84
CA ILE A 93 -4.27 -21.38 -4.88
C ILE A 93 -3.97 -21.96 -6.26
N ARG A 94 -2.73 -22.33 -6.53
CA ARG A 94 -2.29 -22.94 -7.80
C ARG A 94 -3.00 -24.28 -8.06
N GLN A 95 -3.16 -25.08 -7.03
CA GLN A 95 -3.89 -26.35 -7.11
C GLN A 95 -5.33 -26.13 -7.58
N TYR A 96 -6.09 -25.27 -6.91
CA TYR A 96 -7.49 -25.00 -7.25
C TYR A 96 -7.63 -24.22 -8.56
N ALA A 97 -6.75 -23.27 -8.86
CA ALA A 97 -6.75 -22.55 -10.12
C ALA A 97 -6.57 -23.52 -11.31
N ASN A 98 -5.64 -24.47 -11.21
CA ASN A 98 -5.47 -25.51 -12.23
C ASN A 98 -6.67 -26.45 -12.31
N GLN A 99 -7.21 -26.86 -11.16
CA GLN A 99 -8.40 -27.73 -11.10
C GLN A 99 -9.61 -27.10 -11.81
N TYR A 100 -9.79 -25.79 -11.68
CA TYR A 100 -10.90 -25.08 -12.29
C TYR A 100 -10.56 -24.44 -13.65
N GLY A 101 -9.37 -24.67 -14.20
CA GLY A 101 -8.96 -24.26 -15.54
C GLY A 101 -8.60 -22.78 -15.68
N ILE A 102 -8.23 -22.12 -14.59
CA ILE A 102 -7.80 -20.70 -14.54
C ILE A 102 -6.38 -20.55 -13.96
N GLY A 103 -5.50 -21.52 -14.26
CA GLY A 103 -4.12 -21.53 -13.71
C GLY A 103 -3.26 -20.34 -14.09
N GLU A 104 -3.56 -19.63 -15.19
CA GLU A 104 -2.90 -18.38 -15.57
C GLU A 104 -3.22 -17.19 -14.66
N TYR A 105 -4.29 -17.28 -13.86
CA TYR A 105 -4.75 -16.20 -12.98
C TYR A 105 -4.27 -16.31 -11.53
N VAL A 106 -3.29 -17.16 -11.22
CA VAL A 106 -2.78 -17.36 -9.85
C VAL A 106 -2.38 -16.04 -9.20
N GLU A 107 -1.67 -15.16 -9.89
CA GLU A 107 -1.26 -13.86 -9.35
C GLU A 107 -2.46 -12.92 -9.11
N LEU A 108 -3.49 -12.98 -9.95
CA LEU A 108 -4.73 -12.24 -9.72
C LEU A 108 -5.46 -12.76 -8.47
N ILE A 109 -5.53 -14.07 -8.28
CA ILE A 109 -6.16 -14.69 -7.11
C ILE A 109 -5.42 -14.28 -5.84
N LYS A 110 -4.09 -14.27 -5.85
CA LYS A 110 -3.26 -13.77 -4.74
C LYS A 110 -3.54 -12.30 -4.44
N ALA A 111 -3.64 -11.47 -5.47
CA ALA A 111 -3.94 -10.04 -5.30
C ALA A 111 -5.35 -9.82 -4.70
N ILE A 112 -6.34 -10.61 -5.10
CA ILE A 112 -7.69 -10.58 -4.52
C ILE A 112 -7.64 -11.02 -3.05
N MET A 113 -6.99 -12.14 -2.72
CA MET A 113 -6.82 -12.58 -1.33
C MET A 113 -6.12 -11.53 -0.47
N MET A 114 -5.12 -10.85 -1.03
CA MET A 114 -4.44 -9.73 -0.35
C MET A 114 -5.41 -8.61 0.00
N GLN A 115 -6.33 -8.27 -0.92
CA GLN A 115 -7.34 -7.23 -0.72
C GLN A 115 -8.40 -7.66 0.28
N GLU A 116 -8.86 -8.92 0.24
CA GLU A 116 -9.95 -9.43 1.06
C GLU A 116 -9.56 -9.58 2.53
N SER A 117 -8.39 -10.14 2.81
CA SER A 117 -7.96 -10.45 4.18
C SER A 117 -6.46 -10.28 4.45
N GLY A 118 -5.64 -10.12 3.39
CA GLY A 118 -4.20 -10.25 3.47
C GLY A 118 -3.75 -11.67 3.81
N GLY A 119 -4.55 -12.70 3.49
CA GLY A 119 -4.29 -14.10 3.81
C GLY A 119 -4.55 -14.46 5.27
N ARG A 120 -5.26 -13.64 6.01
CA ARG A 120 -5.49 -13.82 7.45
C ARG A 120 -6.85 -14.43 7.76
N GLY A 121 -6.95 -15.08 8.94
CA GLY A 121 -8.19 -15.70 9.41
C GLY A 121 -8.46 -17.05 8.78
N LEU A 122 -9.67 -17.56 8.99
CA LEU A 122 -10.12 -18.88 8.51
C LEU A 122 -10.93 -18.78 7.21
N ASP A 123 -11.28 -17.56 6.79
CA ASP A 123 -11.93 -17.26 5.51
C ASP A 123 -11.07 -16.26 4.71
N PRO A 124 -9.87 -16.67 4.22
CA PRO A 124 -8.94 -15.77 3.58
C PRO A 124 -9.45 -15.15 2.27
N MET A 125 -10.41 -15.75 1.59
CA MET A 125 -11.04 -15.23 0.38
C MET A 125 -12.35 -14.49 0.66
N GLN A 126 -12.79 -14.39 1.93
CA GLN A 126 -14.03 -13.74 2.37
C GLN A 126 -15.28 -14.25 1.62
N CYS A 127 -15.32 -15.56 1.34
CA CYS A 127 -16.36 -16.19 0.51
C CYS A 127 -17.53 -16.78 1.32
N SER A 128 -17.62 -16.48 2.62
CA SER A 128 -18.66 -17.04 3.49
C SER A 128 -20.08 -16.80 2.99
N GLU A 129 -20.36 -15.62 2.45
CA GLU A 129 -21.69 -15.24 1.96
C GLU A 129 -21.87 -15.55 0.45
N GLY A 130 -20.80 -16.00 -0.21
CA GLY A 130 -20.76 -16.30 -1.64
C GLY A 130 -21.60 -17.49 -2.05
N SER A 131 -21.87 -17.58 -3.37
CA SER A 131 -22.74 -18.63 -3.94
C SER A 131 -22.15 -20.03 -3.86
N PHE A 132 -20.80 -20.12 -3.90
CA PHE A 132 -20.08 -21.39 -3.84
C PHE A 132 -19.91 -21.95 -2.41
N ASN A 133 -20.20 -21.16 -1.37
CA ASN A 133 -20.27 -21.69 -0.02
C ASN A 133 -21.57 -22.44 0.19
N THR A 134 -21.47 -23.77 0.13
CA THR A 134 -22.59 -24.71 0.40
C THR A 134 -22.43 -25.49 1.70
N LYS A 135 -21.27 -25.33 2.39
CA LYS A 135 -20.88 -26.18 3.53
C LYS A 135 -20.96 -25.43 4.87
N TYR A 136 -20.75 -24.12 4.86
CA TYR A 136 -20.68 -23.30 6.08
C TYR A 136 -21.82 -22.29 6.14
N PRO A 137 -22.12 -21.71 7.32
CA PRO A 137 -23.15 -20.68 7.45
C PRO A 137 -22.85 -19.48 6.56
N LYS A 138 -23.85 -18.97 5.85
CA LYS A 138 -23.75 -17.77 5.01
C LYS A 138 -23.88 -16.50 5.85
N GLN A 139 -22.81 -16.20 6.55
CA GLN A 139 -22.67 -15.01 7.39
C GLN A 139 -21.20 -14.57 7.37
N PRO A 140 -20.87 -13.31 7.69
CA PRO A 140 -19.48 -12.84 7.73
C PRO A 140 -18.59 -13.80 8.56
N ASN A 141 -17.46 -14.20 8.00
CA ASN A 141 -16.52 -15.16 8.60
C ASN A 141 -17.16 -16.52 9.00
N GLY A 142 -18.19 -16.95 8.29
CA GLY A 142 -18.85 -18.25 8.54
C GLY A 142 -18.00 -19.45 8.16
N ILE A 143 -17.12 -19.34 7.17
CA ILE A 143 -16.16 -20.38 6.78
C ILE A 143 -15.05 -20.45 7.84
N THR A 144 -14.82 -21.68 8.34
CA THR A 144 -13.79 -21.96 9.35
C THR A 144 -12.68 -22.89 8.83
N ASP A 145 -12.55 -23.00 7.51
CA ASP A 145 -11.61 -23.85 6.80
C ASP A 145 -10.97 -23.04 5.67
N PRO A 146 -9.70 -22.62 5.82
CA PRO A 146 -9.02 -21.79 4.80
C PRO A 146 -8.91 -22.46 3.44
N GLU A 147 -8.73 -23.77 3.38
CA GLU A 147 -8.67 -24.49 2.11
C GLU A 147 -10.01 -24.42 1.38
N TYR A 148 -11.10 -24.63 2.11
CA TYR A 148 -12.44 -24.50 1.53
C TYR A 148 -12.76 -23.07 1.08
N SER A 149 -12.35 -22.05 1.84
CA SER A 149 -12.45 -20.66 1.46
C SER A 149 -11.74 -20.40 0.13
N ILE A 150 -10.51 -20.88 -0.03
CA ILE A 150 -9.74 -20.72 -1.28
C ILE A 150 -10.44 -21.41 -2.44
N SER A 151 -10.94 -22.63 -2.24
CA SER A 151 -11.70 -23.35 -3.26
C SER A 151 -12.94 -22.56 -3.70
N CYS A 152 -13.69 -21.97 -2.77
CA CYS A 152 -14.87 -21.14 -3.08
C CYS A 152 -14.46 -19.88 -3.84
N GLY A 153 -13.45 -19.15 -3.38
CA GLY A 153 -12.98 -17.90 -4.01
C GLY A 153 -12.48 -18.12 -5.43
N VAL A 154 -11.73 -19.19 -5.68
CA VAL A 154 -11.28 -19.54 -7.03
C VAL A 154 -12.46 -19.83 -7.96
N GLN A 155 -13.50 -20.49 -7.49
CA GLN A 155 -14.71 -20.76 -8.27
C GLN A 155 -15.49 -19.46 -8.56
N GLU A 156 -15.57 -18.54 -7.60
CA GLU A 156 -16.18 -17.21 -7.81
C GLU A 156 -15.44 -16.40 -8.86
N ILE A 157 -14.11 -16.35 -8.77
CA ILE A 157 -13.28 -15.67 -9.77
C ILE A 157 -13.46 -16.31 -11.15
N LYS A 158 -13.46 -17.63 -11.24
CA LYS A 158 -13.75 -18.33 -12.52
C LYS A 158 -15.09 -17.90 -13.08
N SER A 159 -16.14 -17.85 -12.29
CA SER A 159 -17.48 -17.46 -12.75
C SER A 159 -17.56 -16.00 -13.23
N CYS A 160 -16.63 -15.15 -12.81
CA CYS A 160 -16.52 -13.77 -13.29
C CYS A 160 -15.73 -13.65 -14.61
N LEU A 161 -14.95 -14.68 -14.97
CA LEU A 161 -14.13 -14.70 -16.18
C LEU A 161 -14.88 -15.33 -17.39
N GLU A 162 -15.97 -16.03 -17.14
CA GLU A 162 -16.85 -16.66 -18.14
C GLU A 162 -17.96 -15.71 -18.60
#